data_5e442b3121ae81abc41419664860fbdd
#
_entry.id   5e442b3121ae81abc41419664860fbdd
#
_cell.length_a   1.000
_cell.length_b   1.000
_cell.length_c   1.000
_cell.angle_alpha   90.00
_cell.angle_beta   90.00
_cell.angle_gamma   90.00
#
_symmetry.space_group_name_H-M   'P 1'
#
loop_
_entity.id
_entity.type
_entity.pdbx_description
1 polymer ?
#
loop_
_entity_poly.entity_id
_entity_poly.type
_entity_poly.pdbx_seq_one_letter_code
_entity_poly.pdbx_strand_id
1 'polypeptide(L)'
;AGWSVRRKSTHFKNYEEVAKRFGKMLGIDPWLINPMFSQCGDVDFAEDKGMDALQTSVDALLGKVRRKYKEYGIHEKPFVIVKANNGTYGMGIMTVRDAKELDALNRKTKNKMAVIKDGQPVSDVIIQEGVLTQERVHEAVAEPVVYMMDRYVVGGFYRMHAERGVDENLNAPGASFVPLAFEH
;
A
#
# COMPACT_ATOMS: atom_id res chain seq x y z
N ALA A 1 -6.48 13.44 18.37
CA ALA A 1 -5.50 12.35 18.35
C ALA A 1 -4.42 12.66 17.31
N GLY A 2 -3.13 12.56 17.69
CA GLY A 2 -2.02 12.84 16.78
C GLY A 2 -1.85 11.74 15.71
N TRP A 3 -1.07 12.03 14.69
CA TRP A 3 -0.79 11.08 13.59
C TRP A 3 -0.15 9.77 14.06
N SER A 4 0.61 9.79 15.16
CA SER A 4 1.30 8.63 15.73
C SER A 4 0.37 7.54 16.26
N VAL A 5 -0.85 7.89 16.67
CA VAL A 5 -1.84 6.93 17.18
C VAL A 5 -2.81 6.44 16.10
N ARG A 6 -2.75 7.00 14.90
CA ARG A 6 -3.62 6.62 13.80
C ARG A 6 -3.18 5.26 13.21
N ARG A 7 -4.12 4.32 13.13
CA ARG A 7 -3.91 2.99 12.55
C ARG A 7 -4.45 2.95 11.11
N LYS A 8 -3.60 2.51 10.17
CA LYS A 8 -4.01 2.31 8.77
C LYS A 8 -5.09 1.24 8.67
N SER A 9 -4.99 0.16 9.44
CA SER A 9 -5.98 -0.92 9.47
C SER A 9 -7.38 -0.44 9.82
N THR A 10 -7.52 0.51 10.74
CA THR A 10 -8.83 1.10 11.09
C THR A 10 -9.42 1.85 9.89
N HIS A 11 -8.59 2.64 9.19
CA HIS A 11 -9.03 3.34 7.99
C HIS A 11 -9.49 2.36 6.91
N PHE A 12 -8.69 1.34 6.61
CA PHE A 12 -9.02 0.37 5.56
C PHE A 12 -10.27 -0.47 5.89
N LYS A 13 -10.48 -0.85 7.16
CA LYS A 13 -11.72 -1.51 7.59
C LYS A 13 -12.96 -0.65 7.33
N ASN A 14 -12.91 0.62 7.71
CA ASN A 14 -14.02 1.54 7.47
C ASN A 14 -14.26 1.76 5.97
N TYR A 15 -13.18 1.91 5.21
CA TYR A 15 -13.27 2.07 3.76
C TYR A 15 -13.86 0.83 3.08
N GLU A 16 -13.46 -0.36 3.50
CA GLU A 16 -13.99 -1.63 2.99
C GLU A 16 -15.51 -1.73 3.17
N GLU A 17 -16.03 -1.33 4.33
CA GLU A 17 -17.48 -1.32 4.57
C GLU A 17 -18.21 -0.35 3.64
N VAL A 18 -17.66 0.84 3.44
CA VAL A 18 -18.22 1.84 2.51
C VAL A 18 -18.17 1.32 1.08
N ALA A 19 -17.02 0.76 0.65
CA ALA A 19 -16.85 0.21 -0.69
C ALA A 19 -17.82 -0.95 -0.98
N LYS A 20 -18.04 -1.84 -0.01
CA LYS A 20 -19.04 -2.93 -0.13
C LYS A 20 -20.45 -2.41 -0.33
N ARG A 21 -20.86 -1.39 0.44
CA ARG A 21 -22.20 -0.77 0.30
C ARG A 21 -22.34 -0.06 -1.04
N PHE A 22 -21.33 0.69 -1.43
CA PHE A 22 -21.32 1.42 -2.69
C PHE A 22 -21.32 0.47 -3.90
N GLY A 23 -20.47 -0.56 -3.88
CA GLY A 23 -20.44 -1.59 -4.91
C GLY A 23 -21.81 -2.29 -5.07
N LYS A 24 -22.48 -2.61 -3.95
CA LYS A 24 -23.84 -3.17 -3.97
C LYS A 24 -24.86 -2.21 -4.62
N MET A 25 -24.76 -0.91 -4.36
CA MET A 25 -25.66 0.10 -4.95
C MET A 25 -25.47 0.21 -6.48
N LEU A 26 -24.23 0.11 -6.95
CA LEU A 26 -23.89 0.23 -8.37
C LEU A 26 -23.93 -1.11 -9.13
N GLY A 27 -24.06 -2.25 -8.43
CA GLY A 27 -23.99 -3.56 -9.05
C GLY A 27 -22.57 -3.93 -9.54
N ILE A 28 -21.53 -3.39 -8.90
CA ILE A 28 -20.14 -3.67 -9.23
C ILE A 28 -19.42 -4.43 -8.10
N ASP A 29 -18.36 -5.15 -8.45
CA ASP A 29 -17.50 -5.78 -7.45
C ASP A 29 -16.78 -4.69 -6.63
N PRO A 30 -16.90 -4.70 -5.29
CA PRO A 30 -16.18 -3.75 -4.43
C PRO A 30 -14.67 -3.78 -4.61
N TRP A 31 -14.09 -4.90 -5.04
CA TRP A 31 -12.66 -5.03 -5.32
C TRP A 31 -12.15 -4.02 -6.36
N LEU A 32 -12.98 -3.61 -7.32
CA LEU A 32 -12.61 -2.62 -8.34
C LEU A 32 -12.30 -1.23 -7.75
N ILE A 33 -12.76 -0.96 -6.53
CA ILE A 33 -12.59 0.34 -5.87
C ILE A 33 -11.91 0.24 -4.50
N ASN A 34 -11.61 -0.98 -4.04
CA ASN A 34 -10.99 -1.21 -2.74
C ASN A 34 -9.98 -2.36 -2.80
N PRO A 35 -8.68 -2.10 -2.71
CA PRO A 35 -7.67 -3.14 -2.67
C PRO A 35 -7.80 -3.99 -1.40
N MET A 36 -7.54 -5.28 -1.52
CA MET A 36 -7.56 -6.20 -0.39
C MET A 36 -6.46 -5.88 0.62
N PHE A 37 -6.71 -6.15 1.87
CA PHE A 37 -5.70 -6.04 2.91
C PHE A 37 -5.88 -7.09 4.01
N SER A 38 -4.83 -7.30 4.78
CA SER A 38 -4.82 -8.04 6.04
C SER A 38 -3.93 -7.34 7.05
N GLN A 39 -4.00 -7.75 8.30
CA GLN A 39 -3.19 -7.21 9.39
C GLN A 39 -2.45 -8.35 10.07
N CYS A 40 -1.20 -8.12 10.46
CA CYS A 40 -0.40 -9.05 11.24
C CYS A 40 0.25 -8.30 12.40
N GLY A 41 -0.01 -8.74 13.63
CA GLY A 41 0.59 -8.22 14.85
C GLY A 41 1.74 -9.10 15.35
N ASP A 42 2.35 -8.67 16.45
CA ASP A 42 3.46 -9.36 17.12
C ASP A 42 4.67 -9.65 16.20
N VAL A 43 4.95 -8.73 15.28
CA VAL A 43 6.07 -8.80 14.35
C VAL A 43 7.23 -7.97 14.87
N ASP A 44 8.43 -8.57 14.92
CA ASP A 44 9.68 -7.87 15.16
C ASP A 44 10.70 -8.25 14.08
N PHE A 45 10.99 -7.30 13.20
CA PHE A 45 11.92 -7.50 12.09
C PHE A 45 13.40 -7.54 12.54
N ALA A 46 13.74 -6.98 13.69
CA ALA A 46 15.10 -7.00 14.22
C ALA A 46 15.43 -8.38 14.79
N GLU A 47 14.48 -8.98 15.51
CA GLU A 47 14.62 -10.27 16.19
C GLU A 47 14.02 -11.45 15.42
N ASP A 48 13.58 -11.23 14.18
CA ASP A 48 12.89 -12.23 13.32
C ASP A 48 11.66 -12.88 13.98
N LYS A 49 10.99 -12.17 14.88
CA LYS A 49 9.80 -12.67 15.56
C LYS A 49 8.53 -12.46 14.73
N GLY A 50 7.65 -13.45 14.71
CA GLY A 50 6.37 -13.39 14.01
C GLY A 50 6.47 -13.47 12.49
N MET A 51 7.66 -13.80 11.95
CA MET A 51 7.88 -13.84 10.50
C MET A 51 7.09 -14.96 9.82
N ASP A 52 6.90 -16.12 10.45
CA ASP A 52 6.09 -17.22 9.91
C ASP A 52 4.61 -16.82 9.77
N ALA A 53 4.07 -16.11 10.77
CA ALA A 53 2.70 -15.61 10.73
C ALA A 53 2.54 -14.53 9.64
N LEU A 54 3.54 -13.67 9.49
CA LEU A 54 3.58 -12.67 8.43
C LEU A 54 3.63 -13.33 7.05
N GLN A 55 4.49 -14.32 6.86
CA GLN A 55 4.63 -15.08 5.62
C GLN A 55 3.31 -15.77 5.24
N THR A 56 2.69 -16.47 6.20
CA THR A 56 1.37 -17.10 6.02
C THR A 56 0.31 -16.08 5.59
N SER A 57 0.29 -14.91 6.23
CA SER A 57 -0.67 -13.85 5.92
C SER A 57 -0.43 -13.24 4.53
N VAL A 58 0.83 -13.07 4.13
CA VAL A 58 1.22 -12.61 2.79
C VAL A 58 0.80 -13.61 1.73
N ASP A 59 1.10 -14.90 1.90
CA ASP A 59 0.72 -15.92 0.92
C ASP A 59 -0.80 -16.05 0.79
N ALA A 60 -1.53 -16.01 1.90
CA ALA A 60 -2.99 -16.05 1.89
C ALA A 60 -3.58 -14.84 1.13
N LEU A 61 -3.03 -13.63 1.30
CA LEU A 61 -3.50 -12.45 0.58
C LEU A 61 -3.14 -12.52 -0.91
N LEU A 62 -1.90 -12.89 -1.25
CA LEU A 62 -1.49 -13.11 -2.65
C LEU A 62 -2.38 -14.16 -3.34
N GLY A 63 -2.75 -15.23 -2.63
CA GLY A 63 -3.67 -16.23 -3.13
C GLY A 63 -5.07 -15.67 -3.45
N LYS A 64 -5.58 -14.75 -2.63
CA LYS A 64 -6.84 -14.04 -2.90
C LYS A 64 -6.74 -13.12 -4.12
N VAL A 65 -5.66 -12.36 -4.22
CA VAL A 65 -5.42 -11.45 -5.35
C VAL A 65 -5.26 -12.22 -6.66
N ARG A 66 -4.49 -13.34 -6.67
CA ARG A 66 -4.37 -14.23 -7.85
C ARG A 66 -5.73 -14.71 -8.35
N ARG A 67 -6.67 -15.04 -7.46
CA ARG A 67 -8.03 -15.44 -7.86
C ARG A 67 -8.77 -14.30 -8.54
N LYS A 68 -8.67 -13.07 -8.00
CA LYS A 68 -9.26 -11.88 -8.62
C LYS A 68 -8.64 -11.56 -9.98
N TYR A 69 -7.32 -11.63 -10.08
CA TYR A 69 -6.63 -11.43 -11.36
C TYR A 69 -7.11 -12.42 -12.41
N LYS A 70 -7.24 -13.71 -12.04
CA LYS A 70 -7.81 -14.73 -12.93
C LYS A 70 -9.26 -14.44 -13.33
N GLU A 71 -10.10 -14.01 -12.38
CA GLU A 71 -11.50 -13.65 -12.60
C GLU A 71 -11.65 -12.51 -13.63
N TYR A 72 -10.75 -11.53 -13.55
CA TYR A 72 -10.76 -10.34 -14.41
C TYR A 72 -9.83 -10.42 -15.62
N GLY A 73 -9.20 -11.55 -15.88
CA GLY A 73 -8.30 -11.72 -17.04
C GLY A 73 -7.02 -10.87 -16.96
N ILE A 74 -6.57 -10.56 -15.74
CA ILE A 74 -5.34 -9.79 -15.50
C ILE A 74 -4.14 -10.74 -15.54
N HIS A 75 -3.16 -10.45 -16.39
CA HIS A 75 -1.99 -11.31 -16.63
C HIS A 75 -0.74 -10.91 -15.85
N GLU A 76 -0.75 -9.74 -15.24
CA GLU A 76 0.34 -9.25 -14.41
C GLU A 76 0.53 -10.12 -13.16
N LYS A 77 1.75 -10.14 -12.64
CA LYS A 77 2.03 -10.81 -11.37
C LYS A 77 1.55 -9.95 -10.20
N PRO A 78 0.69 -10.47 -9.33
CA PRO A 78 0.28 -9.73 -8.15
C PRO A 78 1.44 -9.56 -7.17
N PHE A 79 1.37 -8.50 -6.41
CA PHE A 79 2.28 -8.22 -5.30
C PHE A 79 1.51 -7.62 -4.13
N VAL A 80 2.14 -7.61 -2.97
CA VAL A 80 1.61 -6.94 -1.79
C VAL A 80 2.61 -5.95 -1.25
N ILE A 81 2.11 -4.98 -0.51
CA ILE A 81 2.91 -4.00 0.21
C ILE A 81 2.73 -4.25 1.70
N VAL A 82 3.83 -4.63 2.36
CA VAL A 82 3.89 -4.72 3.83
C VAL A 82 4.36 -3.39 4.37
N LYS A 83 3.60 -2.82 5.29
CA LYS A 83 3.90 -1.51 5.87
C LYS A 83 3.48 -1.44 7.33
N ALA A 84 4.22 -0.67 8.12
CA ALA A 84 3.85 -0.41 9.52
C ALA A 84 2.41 0.10 9.60
N ASN A 85 1.62 -0.46 10.51
CA ASN A 85 0.21 -0.08 10.70
C ASN A 85 0.06 1.35 11.23
N ASN A 86 1.01 1.79 12.02
CA ASN A 86 1.19 3.19 12.43
C ASN A 86 2.32 3.85 11.62
N GLY A 87 2.53 5.13 11.80
CA GLY A 87 3.60 5.88 11.14
C GLY A 87 3.21 6.48 9.80
N THR A 88 4.11 7.32 9.31
CA THR A 88 3.94 8.22 8.16
C THR A 88 5.19 8.23 7.29
N TYR A 89 5.19 9.04 6.22
CA TYR A 89 6.35 9.36 5.37
C TYR A 89 7.00 8.17 4.64
N GLY A 90 6.26 7.07 4.41
CA GLY A 90 6.80 5.94 3.65
C GLY A 90 7.85 5.10 4.40
N MET A 91 7.99 5.30 5.72
CA MET A 91 8.87 4.47 6.55
C MET A 91 8.22 3.12 6.86
N GLY A 92 9.04 2.07 7.02
CA GLY A 92 8.56 0.73 7.28
C GLY A 92 7.67 0.19 6.15
N ILE A 93 8.10 0.33 4.90
CA ILE A 93 7.40 -0.16 3.70
C ILE A 93 8.32 -1.07 2.90
N MET A 94 7.81 -2.23 2.50
CA MET A 94 8.43 -3.12 1.54
C MET A 94 7.39 -3.75 0.60
N THR A 95 7.79 -3.97 -0.65
CA THR A 95 7.03 -4.73 -1.65
C THR A 95 7.42 -6.19 -1.56
N VAL A 96 6.45 -7.11 -1.63
CA VAL A 96 6.64 -8.56 -1.59
C VAL A 96 5.85 -9.18 -2.73
N ARG A 97 6.53 -9.95 -3.58
CA ARG A 97 5.93 -10.64 -4.74
C ARG A 97 5.74 -12.13 -4.50
N ASP A 98 6.57 -12.70 -3.61
CA ASP A 98 6.48 -14.07 -3.13
C ASP A 98 6.70 -14.08 -1.61
N ALA A 99 5.88 -14.83 -0.88
CA ALA A 99 5.99 -14.91 0.58
C ALA A 99 7.35 -15.42 1.05
N LYS A 100 8.05 -16.22 0.23
CA LYS A 100 9.40 -16.71 0.50
C LYS A 100 10.47 -15.60 0.53
N GLU A 101 10.21 -14.44 -0.06
CA GLU A 101 11.12 -13.29 0.03
C GLU A 101 11.33 -12.84 1.48
N LEU A 102 10.38 -13.13 2.35
CA LEU A 102 10.45 -12.79 3.78
C LEU A 102 11.50 -13.63 4.53
N ASP A 103 11.83 -14.84 4.06
CA ASP A 103 12.87 -15.69 4.65
C ASP A 103 14.28 -15.15 4.39
N ALA A 104 14.45 -14.38 3.31
CA ALA A 104 15.75 -13.91 2.82
C ALA A 104 15.94 -12.39 3.01
N LEU A 105 15.25 -11.77 3.96
CA LEU A 105 15.40 -10.34 4.19
C LEU A 105 16.82 -10.00 4.66
N ASN A 106 17.49 -9.12 3.91
CA ASN A 106 18.79 -8.62 4.33
C ASN A 106 18.68 -7.64 5.50
N ARG A 107 19.80 -7.45 6.20
CA ARG A 107 19.88 -6.57 7.39
C ARG A 107 19.39 -5.14 7.11
N LYS A 108 19.66 -4.61 5.92
CA LYS A 108 19.22 -3.25 5.54
C LYS A 108 17.70 -3.16 5.49
N THR A 109 17.03 -4.15 4.91
CA THR A 109 15.56 -4.22 4.84
C THR A 109 14.95 -4.42 6.22
N LYS A 110 15.50 -5.33 7.03
CA LYS A 110 15.06 -5.54 8.42
C LYS A 110 15.15 -4.24 9.23
N ASN A 111 16.27 -3.53 9.17
CA ASN A 111 16.44 -2.25 9.86
C ASN A 111 15.45 -1.19 9.37
N LYS A 112 15.19 -1.15 8.06
CA LYS A 112 14.19 -0.23 7.47
C LYS A 112 12.77 -0.53 7.98
N MET A 113 12.45 -1.81 8.19
CA MET A 113 11.13 -2.26 8.64
C MET A 113 10.95 -2.21 10.15
N ALA A 114 12.05 -2.27 10.93
CA ALA A 114 12.02 -2.39 12.39
C ALA A 114 11.53 -1.12 13.09
N VAL A 115 11.76 0.07 12.51
CA VAL A 115 11.43 1.35 13.15
C VAL A 115 10.71 2.30 12.21
N ILE A 116 9.85 3.12 12.79
CA ILE A 116 9.20 4.25 12.14
C ILE A 116 9.80 5.57 12.62
N LYS A 117 9.25 6.70 12.14
CA LYS A 117 9.63 8.03 12.61
C LYS A 117 9.61 8.10 14.15
N ASP A 118 10.56 8.81 14.70
CA ASP A 118 10.78 8.99 16.15
C ASP A 118 11.28 7.72 16.87
N GLY A 119 11.88 6.75 16.14
CA GLY A 119 12.49 5.55 16.73
C GLY A 119 11.50 4.55 17.33
N GLN A 120 10.21 4.69 17.04
CA GLN A 120 9.19 3.77 17.53
C GLN A 120 9.33 2.39 16.84
N PRO A 121 9.35 1.28 17.60
CA PRO A 121 9.43 -0.05 17.03
C PRO A 121 8.13 -0.40 16.26
N VAL A 122 8.30 -1.16 15.19
CA VAL A 122 7.16 -1.72 14.43
C VAL A 122 6.81 -3.08 15.01
N SER A 123 5.64 -3.19 15.61
CA SER A 123 5.10 -4.43 16.17
C SER A 123 3.82 -4.91 15.48
N ASP A 124 3.29 -4.11 14.56
CA ASP A 124 2.02 -4.36 13.88
C ASP A 124 2.11 -3.82 12.46
N VAL A 125 1.81 -4.67 11.49
CA VAL A 125 1.86 -4.33 10.07
C VAL A 125 0.52 -4.54 9.40
N ILE A 126 0.28 -3.76 8.36
CA ILE A 126 -0.77 -4.01 7.38
C ILE A 126 -0.12 -4.57 6.11
N ILE A 127 -0.73 -5.60 5.56
CA ILE A 127 -0.38 -6.21 4.29
C ILE A 127 -1.48 -5.80 3.32
N GLN A 128 -1.13 -5.06 2.30
CA GLN A 128 -2.09 -4.50 1.35
C GLN A 128 -1.79 -5.01 -0.04
N GLU A 129 -2.83 -5.34 -0.81
CA GLU A 129 -2.73 -5.60 -2.24
C GLU A 129 -2.00 -4.44 -2.93
N GLY A 130 -0.99 -4.78 -3.74
CA GLY A 130 -0.31 -3.82 -4.59
C GLY A 130 -1.15 -3.49 -5.82
N VAL A 131 -1.25 -2.21 -6.10
CA VAL A 131 -1.93 -1.70 -7.30
C VAL A 131 -0.88 -1.14 -8.25
N LEU A 132 -0.91 -1.59 -9.49
CA LEU A 132 0.01 -1.10 -10.53
C LEU A 132 -0.35 0.34 -10.89
N THR A 133 0.64 1.23 -10.85
CA THR A 133 0.46 2.63 -11.25
C THR A 133 0.55 2.75 -12.76
N GLN A 134 -0.59 2.94 -13.42
CA GLN A 134 -0.69 3.00 -14.88
C GLN A 134 -0.41 4.40 -15.45
N GLU A 135 -0.65 5.44 -14.65
CA GLU A 135 -0.50 6.82 -15.09
C GLU A 135 0.97 7.17 -15.39
N ARG A 136 1.15 8.01 -16.40
CA ARG A 136 2.46 8.52 -16.80
C ARG A 136 2.38 10.00 -17.12
N VAL A 137 3.44 10.70 -16.75
CA VAL A 137 3.69 12.09 -17.14
C VAL A 137 5.11 12.18 -17.67
N HIS A 138 5.31 12.63 -18.89
CA HIS A 138 6.63 12.70 -19.55
C HIS A 138 7.44 11.39 -19.42
N GLU A 139 6.82 10.26 -19.79
CA GLU A 139 7.40 8.90 -19.71
C GLU A 139 7.67 8.38 -18.28
N ALA A 140 7.65 9.20 -17.25
CA ALA A 140 7.80 8.76 -15.87
C ALA A 140 6.48 8.21 -15.31
N VAL A 141 6.57 7.18 -14.47
CA VAL A 141 5.43 6.68 -13.70
C VAL A 141 4.94 7.80 -12.78
N ALA A 142 3.62 8.03 -12.76
CA ALA A 142 3.00 9.12 -12.03
C ALA A 142 1.76 8.66 -11.27
N GLU A 143 1.50 9.27 -10.14
CA GLU A 143 0.25 9.08 -9.40
C GLU A 143 -0.43 10.43 -9.12
N PRO A 144 -1.73 10.58 -9.39
CA PRO A 144 -2.45 11.80 -9.08
C PRO A 144 -2.67 11.91 -7.56
N VAL A 145 -2.39 13.06 -7.02
CA VAL A 145 -2.70 13.43 -5.63
C VAL A 145 -3.72 14.56 -5.68
N VAL A 146 -4.91 14.30 -5.17
CA VAL A 146 -6.03 15.25 -5.16
C VAL A 146 -6.30 15.68 -3.73
N TYR A 147 -6.30 16.99 -3.50
CA TYR A 147 -6.72 17.57 -2.23
C TYR A 147 -8.21 17.88 -2.26
N MET A 148 -8.90 17.45 -1.22
CA MET A 148 -10.32 17.70 -1.06
C MET A 148 -10.60 18.37 0.28
N MET A 149 -11.53 19.30 0.27
CA MET A 149 -12.13 19.89 1.46
C MET A 149 -13.61 19.51 1.45
N ASP A 150 -13.99 18.60 2.34
CA ASP A 150 -15.27 17.90 2.27
C ASP A 150 -15.42 17.19 0.91
N ARG A 151 -16.44 17.53 0.11
CA ARG A 151 -16.70 17.01 -1.23
C ARG A 151 -16.06 17.83 -2.38
N TYR A 152 -15.41 18.94 -2.05
CA TYR A 152 -14.86 19.88 -3.03
C TYR A 152 -13.39 19.57 -3.29
N VAL A 153 -13.02 19.44 -4.56
CA VAL A 153 -11.62 19.41 -4.98
C VAL A 153 -11.06 20.82 -4.88
N VAL A 154 -9.97 20.98 -4.12
CA VAL A 154 -9.33 22.29 -3.90
C VAL A 154 -7.96 22.39 -4.58
N GLY A 155 -7.46 21.31 -5.15
CA GLY A 155 -6.21 21.28 -5.88
C GLY A 155 -5.64 19.88 -6.03
N GLY A 156 -4.52 19.78 -6.76
CA GLY A 156 -3.82 18.51 -6.93
C GLY A 156 -2.52 18.64 -7.68
N PHE A 157 -1.77 17.55 -7.70
CA PHE A 157 -0.54 17.40 -8.45
C PHE A 157 -0.32 15.94 -8.85
N TYR A 158 0.49 15.72 -9.88
CA TYR A 158 1.08 14.42 -10.13
C TYR A 158 2.38 14.27 -9.34
N ARG A 159 2.51 13.18 -8.59
CA ARG A 159 3.79 12.73 -8.05
C ARG A 159 4.40 11.77 -9.04
N MET A 160 5.61 12.08 -9.49
CA MET A 160 6.34 11.31 -10.50
C MET A 160 7.67 10.83 -9.93
N HIS A 161 8.16 9.72 -10.48
CA HIS A 161 9.52 9.27 -10.20
C HIS A 161 10.13 8.62 -11.43
N ALA A 162 11.20 9.22 -11.97
CA ALA A 162 11.82 8.77 -13.21
C ALA A 162 12.51 7.38 -13.11
N GLU A 163 12.96 7.02 -11.89
CA GLU A 163 13.72 5.79 -11.64
C GLU A 163 12.88 4.68 -10.97
N ARG A 164 11.56 4.91 -10.78
CA ARG A 164 10.67 3.94 -10.13
C ARG A 164 9.73 3.28 -11.13
N GLY A 165 9.51 1.98 -10.91
CA GLY A 165 8.57 1.19 -11.69
C GLY A 165 7.12 1.36 -11.23
N VAL A 166 6.22 0.75 -11.98
CA VAL A 166 4.75 0.81 -11.77
C VAL A 166 4.29 0.14 -10.45
N ASP A 167 5.12 -0.69 -9.85
CA ASP A 167 4.88 -1.45 -8.62
C ASP A 167 5.68 -0.93 -7.42
N GLU A 168 6.29 0.25 -7.55
CA GLU A 168 7.14 0.85 -6.53
C GLU A 168 6.49 2.08 -5.88
N ASN A 169 6.95 2.41 -4.68
CA ASN A 169 6.51 3.61 -3.97
C ASN A 169 7.13 4.86 -4.61
N LEU A 170 6.32 5.71 -5.22
CA LEU A 170 6.76 6.97 -5.83
C LEU A 170 7.06 8.06 -4.79
N ASN A 171 6.57 7.93 -3.56
CA ASN A 171 6.88 8.84 -2.47
C ASN A 171 8.25 8.50 -1.85
N ALA A 172 9.30 8.77 -2.59
CA ALA A 172 10.69 8.45 -2.25
C ALA A 172 11.62 9.60 -2.64
N PRO A 173 12.86 9.65 -2.12
CA PRO A 173 13.86 10.61 -2.58
C PRO A 173 14.03 10.53 -4.10
N GLY A 174 14.03 11.69 -4.77
CA GLY A 174 14.04 11.79 -6.24
C GLY A 174 12.66 11.96 -6.87
N ALA A 175 11.58 11.95 -6.08
CA ALA A 175 10.26 12.29 -6.57
C ALA A 175 10.19 13.74 -7.05
N SER A 176 9.48 13.97 -8.16
CA SER A 176 9.15 15.28 -8.68
C SER A 176 7.64 15.47 -8.75
N PHE A 177 7.20 16.72 -8.88
CA PHE A 177 5.81 17.09 -8.79
C PHE A 177 5.43 18.00 -9.94
N VAL A 178 4.29 17.73 -10.59
CA VAL A 178 3.72 18.51 -11.67
C VAL A 178 2.29 18.88 -11.31
N PRO A 179 1.84 20.12 -11.53
CA PRO A 179 0.46 20.51 -11.26
C PRO A 179 -0.53 19.61 -12.00
N LEU A 180 -1.59 19.20 -11.33
CA LEU A 180 -2.74 18.53 -11.91
C LEU A 180 -3.79 19.60 -12.24
N ALA A 181 -4.08 19.75 -13.53
CA ALA A 181 -5.15 20.65 -13.99
C ALA A 181 -6.52 19.96 -13.76
N PHE A 182 -7.49 20.76 -13.36
CA PHE A 182 -8.89 20.36 -13.29
C PHE A 182 -9.68 21.23 -14.29
N GLU A 183 -10.55 20.60 -15.07
CA GLU A 183 -11.55 21.34 -15.82
C GLU A 183 -12.62 21.87 -14.87
N HIS A 184 -13.06 23.10 -15.08
CA HIS A 184 -14.08 23.79 -14.27
C HIS A 184 -15.46 23.63 -14.87
#